data_eab7be5c13d777c3f834c66c47426016
#
_entry.id   eab7be5c13d777c3f834c66c47426016
#
_cell.length_a   1.000
_cell.length_b   1.000
_cell.length_c   1.000
_cell.angle_alpha   90.00
_cell.angle_beta   90.00
_cell.angle_gamma   90.00
#
_symmetry.space_group_name_H-M   'P 1'
#
loop_
_entity.id
_entity.type
_entity.pdbx_description
1 polymer ?
#
loop_
_entity_poly.entity_id
_entity_poly.type
_entity_poly.pdbx_seq_one_letter_code
_entity_poly.pdbx_strand_id
1 'polypeptide(L)'
;RLVGSEMCIRDRTEMLSRYEVEMEHYSKIINIEALTMLEMARKQLLPAINAYMSEVANTAASKLAVSEHISVRSETKTLEKLSSDADAMSDAIDTLQDAVNAAKALPTESEKAVAFHDNVLPVMDALRAAADDAETICGEDYWPLPSYSKMLYYV
;
A
#
# COMPACT_ATOMS: atom_id res chain seq x y z
N ARG A 1 18.06 19.26 51.98
CA ARG A 1 18.39 17.88 51.56
C ARG A 1 17.25 17.13 50.82
N LEU A 2 16.37 17.83 50.12
CA LEU A 2 15.24 17.24 49.36
C LEU A 2 15.23 17.63 47.87
N VAL A 3 16.17 18.47 47.43
CA VAL A 3 16.22 18.97 46.02
C VAL A 3 16.55 17.89 44.99
N GLY A 4 17.30 16.84 45.37
CA GLY A 4 17.71 15.80 44.45
C GLY A 4 16.63 14.76 44.07
N SER A 5 15.68 14.50 45.00
CA SER A 5 14.63 13.50 44.76
C SER A 5 13.47 14.07 43.93
N GLU A 6 13.11 15.32 44.09
CA GLU A 6 12.09 16.00 43.27
C GLU A 6 12.59 16.24 41.84
N MET A 7 13.86 16.54 41.66
CA MET A 7 14.48 16.70 40.32
C MET A 7 14.50 15.39 39.56
N CYS A 8 14.83 14.25 40.18
CA CYS A 8 14.78 12.92 39.59
C CYS A 8 13.35 12.47 39.24
N ILE A 9 12.35 12.79 40.06
CA ILE A 9 10.95 12.45 39.80
C ILE A 9 10.39 13.29 38.64
N ARG A 10 10.72 14.58 38.60
CA ARG A 10 10.37 15.48 37.49
C ARG A 10 10.98 14.99 36.16
N ASP A 11 12.24 14.65 36.18
CA ASP A 11 12.99 14.14 35.03
C ASP A 11 12.37 12.84 34.48
N ARG A 12 11.97 11.94 35.37
CA ARG A 12 11.32 10.67 34.99
C ARG A 12 9.91 10.91 34.41
N THR A 13 9.13 11.79 34.99
CA THR A 13 7.78 12.10 34.50
C THR A 13 7.83 12.79 33.14
N GLU A 14 8.78 13.72 32.95
CA GLU A 14 9.02 14.38 31.68
C GLU A 14 9.47 13.38 30.59
N MET A 15 10.36 12.46 30.94
CA MET A 15 10.84 11.44 30.02
C MET A 15 9.74 10.47 29.59
N LEU A 16 8.85 10.07 30.51
CA LEU A 16 7.68 9.24 30.19
C LEU A 16 6.69 9.98 29.28
N SER A 17 6.42 11.24 29.59
CA SER A 17 5.53 12.06 28.76
C SER A 17 6.07 12.26 27.34
N ARG A 18 7.37 12.51 27.20
CA ARG A 18 8.02 12.60 25.88
C ARG A 18 7.95 11.27 25.12
N TYR A 19 8.18 10.16 25.81
CA TYR A 19 8.07 8.83 25.20
C TYR A 19 6.65 8.56 24.67
N GLU A 20 5.61 8.89 25.46
CA GLU A 20 4.21 8.73 25.04
C GLU A 20 3.89 9.59 23.80
N VAL A 21 4.38 10.83 23.76
CA VAL A 21 4.21 11.74 22.63
C VAL A 21 4.90 11.19 21.36
N GLU A 22 6.10 10.64 21.48
CA GLU A 22 6.80 10.03 20.35
C GLU A 22 6.09 8.78 19.83
N MET A 23 5.55 7.93 20.70
CA MET A 23 4.76 6.75 20.31
C MET A 23 3.47 7.14 19.61
N GLU A 24 2.77 8.16 20.13
CA GLU A 24 1.58 8.72 19.49
C GLU A 24 1.90 9.30 18.11
N HIS A 25 2.99 10.05 18.00
CA HIS A 25 3.45 10.66 16.74
C HIS A 25 3.77 9.58 15.70
N TYR A 26 4.53 8.56 16.09
CA TYR A 26 4.85 7.42 15.23
C TYR A 26 3.58 6.73 14.71
N SER A 27 2.65 6.39 15.61
CA SER A 27 1.39 5.74 15.26
C SER A 27 0.55 6.59 14.29
N LYS A 28 0.51 7.90 14.49
CA LYS A 28 -0.22 8.83 13.61
C LYS A 28 0.37 8.88 12.21
N ILE A 29 1.70 8.92 12.08
CA ILE A 29 2.38 8.94 10.78
C ILE A 29 2.06 7.66 10.01
N ILE A 30 2.32 6.48 10.57
CA ILE A 30 2.08 5.21 9.90
C ILE A 30 0.59 5.05 9.56
N ASN A 31 -0.32 5.49 10.43
CA ASN A 31 -1.74 5.47 10.13
C ASN A 31 -2.11 6.34 8.91
N ILE A 32 -1.54 7.54 8.79
CA ILE A 32 -1.79 8.41 7.63
C ILE A 32 -1.24 7.77 6.35
N GLU A 33 -0.03 7.21 6.41
CA GLU A 33 0.59 6.51 5.29
C GLU A 33 -0.24 5.31 4.85
N ALA A 34 -0.70 4.46 5.79
CA ALA A 34 -1.54 3.30 5.50
C ALA A 34 -2.88 3.70 4.87
N LEU A 35 -3.55 4.74 5.39
CA LEU A 35 -4.80 5.23 4.83
C LEU A 35 -4.62 5.82 3.43
N THR A 36 -3.53 6.54 3.19
CA THR A 36 -3.18 7.07 1.87
C THR A 36 -2.92 5.94 0.88
N MET A 37 -2.17 4.92 1.29
CA MET A 37 -1.92 3.73 0.47
C MET A 37 -3.21 3.00 0.11
N LEU A 38 -4.12 2.80 1.06
CA LEU A 38 -5.44 2.21 0.82
C LEU A 38 -6.26 3.04 -0.19
N GLU A 39 -6.24 4.36 -0.07
CA GLU A 39 -6.97 5.24 -0.98
C GLU A 39 -6.41 5.15 -2.40
N MET A 40 -5.08 5.21 -2.55
CA MET A 40 -4.41 5.10 -3.85
C MET A 40 -4.68 3.74 -4.50
N ALA A 41 -4.53 2.65 -3.74
CA ALA A 41 -4.76 1.30 -4.25
C ALA A 41 -6.19 1.11 -4.75
N ARG A 42 -7.19 1.52 -3.97
CA ARG A 42 -8.62 1.37 -4.30
C ARG A 42 -9.08 2.27 -5.43
N LYS A 43 -8.62 3.53 -5.46
CA LYS A 43 -9.18 4.54 -6.37
C LYS A 43 -8.34 4.76 -7.63
N GLN A 44 -7.08 4.38 -7.61
CA GLN A 44 -6.16 4.64 -8.71
C GLN A 44 -5.59 3.36 -9.30
N LEU A 45 -4.95 2.51 -8.51
CA LEU A 45 -4.20 1.37 -9.03
C LEU A 45 -5.10 0.24 -9.54
N LEU A 46 -6.04 -0.26 -8.72
CA LEU A 46 -6.98 -1.30 -9.15
C LEU A 46 -7.83 -0.89 -10.36
N PRO A 47 -8.40 0.32 -10.44
CA PRO A 47 -9.09 0.77 -11.63
C PRO A 47 -8.20 0.85 -12.88
N ALA A 48 -6.93 1.25 -12.73
CA ALA A 48 -5.97 1.31 -13.83
C ALA A 48 -5.64 -0.08 -14.39
N ILE A 49 -5.39 -1.05 -13.51
CA ILE A 49 -5.16 -2.45 -13.89
C ILE A 49 -6.38 -3.00 -14.64
N ASN A 50 -7.58 -2.79 -14.12
CA ASN A 50 -8.82 -3.25 -14.75
C ASN A 50 -9.07 -2.60 -16.11
N ALA A 51 -8.76 -1.32 -16.27
CA ALA A 51 -8.88 -0.62 -17.55
C ALA A 51 -7.91 -1.20 -18.58
N TYR A 52 -6.65 -1.44 -18.20
CA TYR A 52 -5.67 -2.05 -19.08
C TYR A 52 -6.03 -3.51 -19.42
N MET A 53 -6.49 -4.30 -18.46
CA MET A 53 -6.98 -5.66 -18.73
C MET A 53 -8.14 -5.67 -19.73
N SER A 54 -9.06 -4.71 -19.62
CA SER A 54 -10.16 -4.57 -20.59
C SER A 54 -9.65 -4.29 -22.00
N GLU A 55 -8.63 -3.46 -22.17
CA GLU A 55 -8.03 -3.17 -23.49
C GLU A 55 -7.33 -4.42 -24.07
N VAL A 56 -6.56 -5.13 -23.24
CA VAL A 56 -5.88 -6.37 -23.67
C VAL A 56 -6.90 -7.45 -24.04
N ALA A 57 -7.99 -7.59 -23.27
CA ALA A 57 -9.05 -8.54 -23.56
C ALA A 57 -9.78 -8.22 -24.89
N ASN A 58 -10.08 -6.92 -25.12
CA ASN A 58 -10.66 -6.47 -26.39
C ASN A 58 -9.73 -6.74 -27.59
N THR A 59 -8.44 -6.55 -27.40
CA THR A 59 -7.42 -6.86 -28.42
C THR A 59 -7.40 -8.35 -28.73
N ALA A 60 -7.44 -9.22 -27.72
CA ALA A 60 -7.50 -10.66 -27.90
C ALA A 60 -8.79 -11.09 -28.64
N ALA A 61 -9.93 -10.56 -28.23
CA ALA A 61 -11.22 -10.84 -28.88
C ALA A 61 -11.24 -10.37 -30.35
N SER A 62 -10.70 -9.20 -30.64
CA SER A 62 -10.61 -8.66 -32.00
C SER A 62 -9.71 -9.51 -32.90
N LYS A 63 -8.60 -10.03 -32.39
CA LYS A 63 -7.72 -10.96 -33.14
C LYS A 63 -8.45 -12.24 -33.51
N LEU A 64 -9.16 -12.85 -32.57
CA LEU A 64 -9.92 -14.08 -32.79
C LEU A 64 -11.11 -13.88 -33.73
N ALA A 65 -11.75 -12.69 -33.69
CA ALA A 65 -12.80 -12.34 -34.64
C ALA A 65 -12.32 -12.24 -36.08
N VAL A 66 -11.06 -11.91 -36.34
CA VAL A 66 -10.46 -11.88 -37.66
C VAL A 66 -10.11 -13.29 -38.13
N SER A 67 -9.49 -14.10 -37.29
CA SER A 67 -9.17 -15.49 -37.57
C SER A 67 -8.84 -16.26 -36.31
N GLU A 68 -9.43 -17.45 -36.16
CA GLU A 68 -9.14 -18.37 -35.05
C GLU A 68 -7.67 -18.86 -35.01
N HIS A 69 -6.93 -18.70 -36.12
CA HIS A 69 -5.52 -19.09 -36.21
C HIS A 69 -4.55 -18.01 -35.66
N ILE A 70 -5.03 -16.80 -35.36
CA ILE A 70 -4.18 -15.75 -34.79
C ILE A 70 -3.91 -16.08 -33.34
N SER A 71 -2.62 -16.11 -32.96
CA SER A 71 -2.23 -16.39 -31.57
C SER A 71 -2.57 -15.23 -30.66
N VAL A 72 -3.24 -15.53 -29.55
CA VAL A 72 -3.56 -14.60 -28.42
C VAL A 72 -2.79 -14.97 -27.14
N ARG A 73 -1.71 -15.74 -27.28
CA ARG A 73 -0.94 -16.26 -26.14
C ARG A 73 -0.34 -15.14 -25.28
N SER A 74 0.13 -14.06 -25.90
CA SER A 74 0.69 -12.92 -25.17
C SER A 74 -0.38 -12.21 -24.36
N GLU A 75 -1.54 -11.96 -24.95
CA GLU A 75 -2.68 -11.32 -24.29
C GLU A 75 -3.18 -12.17 -23.12
N THR A 76 -3.33 -13.48 -23.32
CA THR A 76 -3.75 -14.41 -22.26
C THR A 76 -2.78 -14.39 -21.09
N LYS A 77 -1.47 -14.48 -21.35
CA LYS A 77 -0.44 -14.42 -20.30
C LYS A 77 -0.48 -13.11 -19.51
N THR A 78 -0.65 -11.98 -20.20
CA THR A 78 -0.76 -10.66 -19.57
C THR A 78 -2.01 -10.59 -18.69
N LEU A 79 -3.15 -11.05 -19.17
CA LEU A 79 -4.41 -11.06 -18.43
C LEU A 79 -4.34 -11.97 -17.19
N GLU A 80 -3.78 -13.16 -17.31
CA GLU A 80 -3.62 -14.09 -16.18
C GLU A 80 -2.76 -13.47 -15.07
N LYS A 81 -1.63 -12.86 -15.45
CA LYS A 81 -0.72 -12.24 -14.48
C LYS A 81 -1.37 -11.02 -13.82
N LEU A 82 -1.94 -10.10 -14.58
CA LEU A 82 -2.60 -8.90 -14.04
C LEU A 82 -3.81 -9.25 -13.17
N SER A 83 -4.58 -10.28 -13.52
CA SER A 83 -5.68 -10.77 -12.69
C SER A 83 -5.17 -11.28 -11.34
N SER A 84 -4.08 -12.07 -11.35
CA SER A 84 -3.45 -12.56 -10.11
C SER A 84 -2.92 -11.41 -9.24
N ASP A 85 -2.32 -10.38 -9.85
CA ASP A 85 -1.80 -9.23 -9.13
C ASP A 85 -2.93 -8.35 -8.56
N ALA A 86 -4.04 -8.20 -9.31
CA ALA A 86 -5.22 -7.50 -8.83
C ALA A 86 -5.89 -8.21 -7.65
N ASP A 87 -5.99 -9.54 -7.69
CA ASP A 87 -6.50 -10.36 -6.58
C ASP A 87 -5.61 -10.22 -5.34
N ALA A 88 -4.28 -10.33 -5.51
CA ALA A 88 -3.32 -10.15 -4.42
C ALA A 88 -3.40 -8.73 -3.81
N MET A 89 -3.57 -7.70 -4.63
CA MET A 89 -3.79 -6.33 -4.15
C MET A 89 -5.10 -6.20 -3.38
N SER A 90 -6.18 -6.81 -3.86
CA SER A 90 -7.49 -6.79 -3.19
C SER A 90 -7.41 -7.42 -1.80
N ASP A 91 -6.79 -8.59 -1.70
CA ASP A 91 -6.59 -9.30 -0.43
C ASP A 91 -5.71 -8.49 0.54
N ALA A 92 -4.64 -7.88 0.03
CA ALA A 92 -3.75 -7.03 0.82
C ALA A 92 -4.45 -5.75 1.30
N ILE A 93 -5.33 -5.14 0.49
CA ILE A 93 -6.14 -3.98 0.87
C ILE A 93 -7.06 -4.32 2.04
N ASP A 94 -7.76 -5.44 2.00
CA ASP A 94 -8.67 -5.85 3.07
C ASP A 94 -7.88 -6.19 4.35
N THR A 95 -6.78 -6.92 4.22
CA THR A 95 -5.88 -7.23 5.34
C THR A 95 -5.31 -5.96 5.99
N LEU A 96 -4.88 -4.98 5.18
CA LEU A 96 -4.36 -3.70 5.67
C LEU A 96 -5.43 -2.89 6.41
N GLN A 97 -6.64 -2.86 5.86
CA GLN A 97 -7.76 -2.17 6.52
C GLN A 97 -8.06 -2.77 7.88
N ASP A 98 -8.07 -4.09 7.98
CA ASP A 98 -8.33 -4.81 9.23
C ASP A 98 -7.19 -4.60 10.24
N ALA A 99 -5.93 -4.67 9.80
CA ALA A 99 -4.77 -4.41 10.65
C ALA A 99 -4.77 -2.98 11.22
N VAL A 100 -5.07 -1.98 10.40
CA VAL A 100 -5.20 -0.58 10.83
C VAL A 100 -6.32 -0.41 11.85
N ASN A 101 -7.47 -1.02 11.61
CA ASN A 101 -8.61 -0.95 12.54
C ASN A 101 -8.28 -1.62 13.88
N ALA A 102 -7.62 -2.78 13.85
CA ALA A 102 -7.20 -3.49 15.05
C ALA A 102 -6.17 -2.69 15.85
N ALA A 103 -5.16 -2.11 15.19
CA ALA A 103 -4.15 -1.28 15.85
C ALA A 103 -4.76 -0.05 16.53
N LYS A 104 -5.73 0.61 15.89
CA LYS A 104 -6.44 1.77 16.46
C LYS A 104 -7.29 1.44 17.67
N ALA A 105 -7.78 0.22 17.80
CA ALA A 105 -8.64 -0.22 18.89
C ALA A 105 -7.86 -0.48 20.20
N LEU A 106 -6.53 -0.51 20.17
CA LEU A 106 -5.69 -0.76 21.36
C LEU A 106 -5.76 0.41 22.35
N PRO A 107 -5.65 0.12 23.67
CA PRO A 107 -5.92 1.11 24.71
C PRO A 107 -4.78 2.11 24.94
N THR A 108 -3.52 1.71 24.70
CA THR A 108 -2.35 2.55 25.00
C THR A 108 -1.58 2.93 23.75
N GLU A 109 -0.94 4.11 23.74
CA GLU A 109 -0.15 4.57 22.58
C GLU A 109 1.06 3.68 22.31
N SER A 110 1.65 3.10 23.35
CA SER A 110 2.76 2.15 23.18
C SER A 110 2.30 0.86 22.48
N GLU A 111 1.15 0.29 22.86
CA GLU A 111 0.58 -0.89 22.20
C GLU A 111 0.19 -0.59 20.75
N LYS A 112 -0.38 0.60 20.49
CA LYS A 112 -0.67 1.04 19.12
C LYS A 112 0.60 1.12 18.29
N ALA A 113 1.67 1.76 18.79
CA ALA A 113 2.92 1.89 18.08
C ALA A 113 3.53 0.52 17.72
N VAL A 114 3.53 -0.43 18.65
CA VAL A 114 3.98 -1.79 18.41
C VAL A 114 3.10 -2.49 17.36
N ALA A 115 1.78 -2.36 17.46
CA ALA A 115 0.87 -2.97 16.48
C ALA A 115 1.00 -2.35 15.08
N PHE A 116 1.22 -1.04 14.98
CA PHE A 116 1.51 -0.40 13.69
C PHE A 116 2.82 -0.91 13.09
N HIS A 117 3.86 -1.07 13.92
CA HIS A 117 5.15 -1.60 13.46
C HIS A 117 5.06 -3.07 13.05
N ASP A 118 4.49 -3.93 13.90
CA ASP A 118 4.58 -5.38 13.73
C ASP A 118 3.50 -5.94 12.79
N ASN A 119 2.32 -5.31 12.74
CA ASN A 119 1.18 -5.83 12.01
C ASN A 119 0.81 -4.98 10.78
N VAL A 120 0.96 -3.65 10.83
CA VAL A 120 0.54 -2.78 9.72
C VAL A 120 1.64 -2.65 8.67
N LEU A 121 2.89 -2.34 9.06
CA LEU A 121 3.99 -2.15 8.11
C LEU A 121 4.23 -3.37 7.20
N PRO A 122 4.26 -4.63 7.69
CA PRO A 122 4.47 -5.78 6.80
C PRO A 122 3.37 -5.95 5.76
N VAL A 123 2.12 -5.58 6.09
CA VAL A 123 0.99 -5.65 5.14
C VAL A 123 1.07 -4.49 4.13
N MET A 124 1.54 -3.32 4.53
CA MET A 124 1.84 -2.21 3.60
C MET A 124 2.92 -2.65 2.59
N ASP A 125 3.97 -3.33 3.04
CA ASP A 125 5.01 -3.85 2.16
C ASP A 125 4.47 -4.92 1.18
N ALA A 126 3.57 -5.79 1.64
CA ALA A 126 2.92 -6.78 0.77
C ALA A 126 2.02 -6.12 -0.29
N LEU A 127 1.24 -5.11 0.08
CA LEU A 127 0.42 -4.33 -0.87
C LEU A 127 1.30 -3.62 -1.90
N ARG A 128 2.41 -3.04 -1.45
CA ARG A 128 3.37 -2.38 -2.33
C ARG A 128 3.98 -3.37 -3.32
N ALA A 129 4.41 -4.54 -2.86
CA ALA A 129 5.00 -5.56 -3.73
C ALA A 129 4.03 -6.00 -4.85
N ALA A 130 2.74 -6.19 -4.52
CA ALA A 130 1.72 -6.53 -5.51
C ALA A 130 1.50 -5.38 -6.52
N ALA A 131 1.55 -4.12 -6.07
CA ALA A 131 1.44 -2.96 -6.95
C ALA A 131 2.66 -2.82 -7.87
N ASP A 132 3.87 -3.00 -7.34
CA ASP A 132 5.14 -2.94 -8.09
C ASP A 132 5.19 -4.05 -9.17
N ASP A 133 4.68 -5.25 -8.87
CA ASP A 133 4.57 -6.35 -9.85
C ASP A 133 3.62 -5.97 -10.99
N ALA A 134 2.45 -5.43 -10.69
CA ALA A 134 1.47 -4.98 -11.68
C ALA A 134 2.00 -3.81 -12.53
N GLU A 135 2.77 -2.88 -11.95
CA GLU A 135 3.40 -1.76 -12.66
C GLU A 135 4.31 -2.24 -13.79
N THR A 136 5.06 -3.34 -13.58
CA THR A 136 5.98 -3.86 -14.60
C THR A 136 5.29 -4.34 -15.89
N ILE A 137 3.98 -4.58 -15.84
CA ILE A 137 3.20 -5.20 -16.92
C ILE A 137 2.13 -4.26 -17.46
N CYS A 138 1.57 -3.42 -16.58
CA CYS A 138 0.55 -2.44 -16.95
C CYS A 138 1.11 -1.41 -17.93
N GLY A 139 0.33 -1.08 -18.95
CA GLY A 139 0.73 -0.06 -19.94
C GLY A 139 0.96 1.31 -19.28
N GLU A 140 2.03 2.00 -19.67
CA GLU A 140 2.43 3.29 -19.08
C GLU A 140 1.33 4.36 -19.15
N ASP A 141 0.50 4.34 -20.19
CA ASP A 141 -0.62 5.27 -20.38
C ASP A 141 -1.78 5.02 -19.41
N TYR A 142 -1.85 3.82 -18.83
CA TYR A 142 -2.87 3.41 -17.86
C TYR A 142 -2.40 3.60 -16.42
N TRP A 143 -1.06 3.51 -16.19
CA TRP A 143 -0.51 3.56 -14.84
C TRP A 143 -0.56 4.99 -14.28
N PRO A 144 -1.23 5.21 -13.13
CA PRO A 144 -1.50 6.55 -12.62
C PRO A 144 -0.29 7.22 -11.95
N LEU A 145 0.74 6.43 -11.61
CA LEU A 145 1.93 6.95 -10.96
C LEU A 145 3.00 7.30 -11.99
N PRO A 146 3.81 8.35 -11.76
CA PRO A 146 4.85 8.74 -12.69
C PRO A 146 5.99 7.70 -12.67
N SER A 147 6.39 7.25 -13.87
CA SER A 147 7.57 6.40 -14.02
C SER A 147 8.86 7.19 -13.71
N TYR A 148 9.96 6.47 -13.41
CA TYR A 148 11.27 7.10 -13.18
C TYR A 148 11.73 7.96 -14.35
N SER A 149 11.45 7.56 -15.58
CA SER A 149 11.75 8.33 -16.78
C SER A 149 11.01 9.69 -16.78
N LYS A 150 9.73 9.70 -16.43
CA LYS A 150 8.94 10.92 -16.33
C LYS A 150 9.45 11.85 -15.23
N MET A 151 9.87 11.29 -14.08
CA MET A 151 10.40 12.11 -12.98
C MET A 151 11.78 12.70 -13.29
N LEU A 152 12.64 11.97 -14.01
CA LEU A 152 14.00 12.44 -14.34
C LEU A 152 14.06 13.44 -15.47
N TYR A 153 13.11 13.38 -16.41
CA TYR A 153 13.12 14.21 -17.63
C TYR A 153 11.98 15.24 -17.67
N TYR A 154 11.29 15.45 -16.54
CA TYR A 154 10.30 16.51 -16.43
C TYR A 154 11.02 17.84 -16.26
N VAL A 155 11.19 18.56 -17.39
CA VAL A 155 11.71 19.94 -17.46
C VAL A 155 10.59 20.85 -17.93
#